data_30af348b14cde67f3f477d1cb371fe34
#
_entry.id   30af348b14cde67f3f477d1cb371fe34
#
_cell.length_a   1.000
_cell.length_b   1.000
_cell.length_c   1.000
_cell.angle_alpha   90.00
_cell.angle_beta   90.00
_cell.angle_gamma   90.00
#
_symmetry.space_group_name_H-M   'P 1'
#
loop_
_entity.id
_entity.type
_entity.pdbx_description
1 polymer ?
#
loop_
_entity_poly.entity_id
_entity_poly.type
_entity_poly.pdbx_seq_one_letter_code
_entity_poly.pdbx_strand_id
1 'polypeptide(L)'
;ETNVEVNLPPNFPEKDLIGKKAIFACKINSVKKPKPIKVDDDFAKNLGAKDLKDLKELISKQINEEYKNSLDSISNQQILDEIDKIKLDEIPENLKEQEIKILTQGMKEEDINKNKKDFEKKAIKRIKTGLILNEFGEQNKINVNEQELQAEIQKQLRMMPGQEKMLQEYYQSNPAILGNLRGQLYEEKILKEIKLKAKPNLKEINKEQAEKILKEANEKHMKEHHDHNHDHSVNEDSPSSKKELSTKKTKTTAKKPSKVKKV
;
A
#
# COMPACT_ATOMS: atom_id res chain seq x y z
N GLU A 1 -44.32 10.09 6.19
CA GLU A 1 -43.38 10.46 7.27
C GLU A 1 -43.41 9.37 8.31
N THR A 2 -42.21 8.98 8.78
CA THR A 2 -42.07 7.96 9.82
C THR A 2 -40.95 8.36 10.77
N ASN A 3 -41.11 8.04 12.04
CA ASN A 3 -40.02 8.23 13.02
C ASN A 3 -39.22 6.95 13.17
N VAL A 4 -37.91 7.07 13.06
CA VAL A 4 -37.00 5.96 13.23
C VAL A 4 -36.20 6.17 14.51
N GLU A 5 -36.35 5.28 15.47
CA GLU A 5 -35.58 5.28 16.71
C GLU A 5 -34.28 4.48 16.50
N VAL A 6 -33.14 5.08 16.81
CA VAL A 6 -31.83 4.46 16.67
C VAL A 6 -31.01 4.74 17.93
N ASN A 7 -30.35 3.73 18.45
CA ASN A 7 -29.32 3.91 19.48
C ASN A 7 -28.01 4.34 18.79
N LEU A 8 -27.45 5.47 19.18
CA LEU A 8 -26.24 5.99 18.59
C LEU A 8 -25.04 5.08 18.92
N PRO A 9 -24.25 4.70 17.91
CA PRO A 9 -23.16 3.73 18.08
C PRO A 9 -21.98 4.32 18.89
N PRO A 10 -21.08 3.47 19.42
CA PRO A 10 -19.93 3.91 20.24
C PRO A 10 -18.94 4.79 19.48
N ASN A 11 -18.92 4.73 18.16
CA ASN A 11 -18.04 5.54 17.28
C ASN A 11 -18.72 6.80 16.73
N PHE A 12 -19.81 7.26 17.37
CA PHE A 12 -20.48 8.49 16.96
C PHE A 12 -19.57 9.71 17.21
N PRO A 13 -19.50 10.68 16.28
CA PRO A 13 -18.56 11.81 16.36
C PRO A 13 -18.70 12.66 17.63
N GLU A 14 -19.91 12.82 18.14
CA GLU A 14 -20.18 13.56 19.37
C GLU A 14 -20.24 12.62 20.58
N LYS A 15 -19.20 12.68 21.41
CA LYS A 15 -19.02 11.81 22.58
C LYS A 15 -20.19 11.86 23.57
N ASP A 16 -20.83 13.01 23.69
CA ASP A 16 -21.95 13.23 24.63
C ASP A 16 -23.24 12.56 24.19
N LEU A 17 -23.33 12.10 22.94
CA LEU A 17 -24.51 11.46 22.38
C LEU A 17 -24.36 9.93 22.25
N ILE A 18 -23.19 9.39 22.55
CA ILE A 18 -22.92 7.94 22.46
C ILE A 18 -23.90 7.18 23.37
N GLY A 19 -24.51 6.14 22.81
CA GLY A 19 -25.45 5.26 23.54
C GLY A 19 -26.82 5.88 23.83
N LYS A 20 -27.05 7.14 23.46
CA LYS A 20 -28.36 7.76 23.60
C LYS A 20 -29.30 7.34 22.47
N LYS A 21 -30.58 7.32 22.76
CA LYS A 21 -31.63 7.13 21.75
C LYS A 21 -31.85 8.42 20.98
N ALA A 22 -31.74 8.36 19.66
CA ALA A 22 -32.08 9.42 18.76
C ALA A 22 -33.36 9.06 17.98
N ILE A 23 -34.24 10.03 17.80
CA ILE A 23 -35.46 9.88 16.99
C ILE A 23 -35.30 10.72 15.73
N PHE A 24 -35.25 10.06 14.58
CA PHE A 24 -35.14 10.73 13.28
C PHE A 24 -36.53 10.80 12.63
N ALA A 25 -37.04 12.01 12.41
CA ALA A 25 -38.21 12.21 11.57
C ALA A 25 -37.81 12.07 10.09
N CYS A 26 -38.13 10.94 9.48
CA CYS A 26 -37.75 10.61 8.13
C CYS A 26 -38.95 10.77 7.16
N LYS A 27 -38.69 11.47 6.03
CA LYS A 27 -39.62 11.50 4.88
C LYS A 27 -39.03 10.65 3.77
N ILE A 28 -39.73 9.57 3.43
CA ILE A 28 -39.31 8.70 2.33
C ILE A 28 -39.63 9.40 1.01
N ASN A 29 -38.62 9.89 0.30
CA ASN A 29 -38.80 10.58 -0.99
C ASN A 29 -38.96 9.60 -2.15
N SER A 30 -38.28 8.45 -2.11
CA SER A 30 -38.38 7.41 -3.14
C SER A 30 -37.99 6.06 -2.60
N VAL A 31 -38.67 5.02 -3.06
CA VAL A 31 -38.28 3.63 -2.84
C VAL A 31 -37.78 3.08 -4.16
N LYS A 32 -36.50 2.67 -4.19
CA LYS A 32 -35.86 2.12 -5.40
C LYS A 32 -35.73 0.62 -5.26
N LYS A 33 -36.16 -0.12 -6.28
CA LYS A 33 -35.92 -1.56 -6.38
C LYS A 33 -34.70 -1.80 -7.28
N PRO A 34 -33.73 -2.64 -6.89
CA PRO A 34 -32.65 -2.98 -7.78
C PRO A 34 -33.19 -3.64 -9.04
N LYS A 35 -32.83 -3.11 -10.21
CA LYS A 35 -33.15 -3.73 -11.49
C LYS A 35 -32.05 -4.75 -11.78
N PRO A 36 -32.40 -6.00 -12.11
CA PRO A 36 -31.38 -6.97 -12.52
C PRO A 36 -30.66 -6.46 -13.75
N ILE A 37 -29.35 -6.37 -13.65
CA ILE A 37 -28.47 -5.95 -14.76
C ILE A 37 -28.33 -7.17 -15.68
N LYS A 38 -28.61 -6.99 -16.97
CA LYS A 38 -28.27 -7.99 -17.97
C LYS A 38 -26.81 -7.86 -18.31
N VAL A 39 -26.09 -8.98 -18.27
CA VAL A 39 -24.69 -9.06 -18.64
C VAL A 39 -24.65 -9.35 -20.14
N ASP A 40 -24.63 -8.28 -20.93
CA ASP A 40 -24.64 -8.26 -22.38
C ASP A 40 -23.54 -7.36 -22.93
N ASP A 41 -23.49 -7.17 -24.26
CA ASP A 41 -22.47 -6.34 -24.91
C ASP A 41 -22.55 -4.86 -24.48
N ASP A 42 -23.73 -4.37 -24.19
CA ASP A 42 -23.91 -2.97 -23.72
C ASP A 42 -23.36 -2.80 -22.30
N PHE A 43 -23.53 -3.82 -21.45
CA PHE A 43 -22.88 -3.86 -20.14
C PHE A 43 -21.36 -3.88 -20.27
N ALA A 44 -20.82 -4.69 -21.21
CA ALA A 44 -19.39 -4.76 -21.47
C ALA A 44 -18.81 -3.43 -21.96
N LYS A 45 -19.53 -2.73 -22.85
CA LYS A 45 -19.12 -1.39 -23.33
C LYS A 45 -19.12 -0.35 -22.21
N ASN A 46 -20.08 -0.39 -21.30
CA ASN A 46 -20.11 0.50 -20.14
C ASN A 46 -18.91 0.28 -19.20
N LEU A 47 -18.28 -0.91 -19.21
CA LEU A 47 -17.07 -1.24 -18.48
C LEU A 47 -15.78 -1.03 -19.29
N GLY A 48 -15.88 -0.48 -20.52
CA GLY A 48 -14.73 -0.15 -21.37
C GLY A 48 -14.25 -1.29 -22.27
N ALA A 49 -14.96 -2.42 -22.33
CA ALA A 49 -14.70 -3.52 -23.25
C ALA A 49 -15.46 -3.33 -24.58
N LYS A 50 -15.06 -4.04 -25.64
CA LYS A 50 -15.70 -3.95 -26.96
C LYS A 50 -17.03 -4.71 -27.00
N ASP A 51 -17.05 -5.87 -26.40
CA ASP A 51 -18.19 -6.79 -26.31
C ASP A 51 -18.04 -7.68 -25.07
N LEU A 52 -19.02 -8.55 -24.83
CA LEU A 52 -19.02 -9.47 -23.68
C LEU A 52 -17.86 -10.48 -23.73
N LYS A 53 -17.41 -10.86 -24.92
CA LYS A 53 -16.28 -11.79 -25.08
C LYS A 53 -14.98 -11.12 -24.66
N ASP A 54 -14.74 -9.92 -25.17
CA ASP A 54 -13.57 -9.10 -24.79
C ASP A 54 -13.54 -8.83 -23.28
N LEU A 55 -14.70 -8.50 -22.68
CA LEU A 55 -14.80 -8.34 -21.22
C LEU A 55 -14.38 -9.58 -20.45
N LYS A 56 -14.85 -10.75 -20.88
CA LYS A 56 -14.46 -12.04 -20.26
C LYS A 56 -12.98 -12.33 -20.40
N GLU A 57 -12.39 -12.04 -21.57
CA GLU A 57 -10.95 -12.21 -21.81
C GLU A 57 -10.13 -11.27 -20.94
N LEU A 58 -10.53 -9.99 -20.83
CA LEU A 58 -9.89 -9.00 -19.94
C LEU A 58 -9.93 -9.44 -18.48
N ILE A 59 -11.09 -9.87 -18.00
CA ILE A 59 -11.24 -10.35 -16.61
C ILE A 59 -10.41 -11.62 -16.39
N SER A 60 -10.44 -12.57 -17.33
CA SER A 60 -9.65 -13.80 -17.24
C SER A 60 -8.15 -13.49 -17.19
N LYS A 61 -7.69 -12.56 -18.02
CA LYS A 61 -6.30 -12.12 -18.03
C LYS A 61 -5.93 -11.46 -16.68
N GLN A 62 -6.77 -10.59 -16.16
CA GLN A 62 -6.55 -9.94 -14.88
C GLN A 62 -6.45 -10.96 -13.72
N ILE A 63 -7.38 -11.91 -13.68
CA ILE A 63 -7.38 -12.97 -12.66
C ILE A 63 -6.10 -13.83 -12.78
N ASN A 64 -5.70 -14.21 -13.99
CA ASN A 64 -4.49 -15.00 -14.22
C ASN A 64 -3.23 -14.23 -13.80
N GLU A 65 -3.15 -12.93 -14.08
CA GLU A 65 -2.04 -12.09 -13.65
C GLU A 65 -1.99 -11.95 -12.12
N GLU A 66 -3.14 -11.82 -11.47
CA GLU A 66 -3.23 -11.75 -10.00
C GLU A 66 -2.76 -13.04 -9.33
N TYR A 67 -3.25 -14.20 -9.80
CA TYR A 67 -2.78 -15.50 -9.31
C TYR A 67 -1.29 -15.70 -9.57
N LYS A 68 -0.82 -15.34 -10.76
CA LYS A 68 0.60 -15.44 -11.10
C LYS A 68 1.45 -14.61 -10.14
N ASN A 69 1.10 -13.34 -9.92
CA ASN A 69 1.85 -12.46 -9.03
C ASN A 69 1.87 -13.00 -7.60
N SER A 70 0.73 -13.50 -7.12
CA SER A 70 0.61 -14.06 -5.78
C SER A 70 1.42 -15.34 -5.61
N LEU A 71 1.40 -16.24 -6.59
CA LEU A 71 2.22 -17.47 -6.58
C LEU A 71 3.71 -17.18 -6.77
N ASP A 72 4.05 -16.15 -7.55
CA ASP A 72 5.43 -15.67 -7.68
C ASP A 72 5.97 -15.13 -6.36
N SER A 73 5.15 -14.43 -5.58
CA SER A 73 5.51 -13.97 -4.24
C SER A 73 5.82 -15.15 -3.30
N ILE A 74 4.98 -16.19 -3.31
CA ILE A 74 5.22 -17.42 -2.53
C ILE A 74 6.52 -18.09 -2.96
N SER A 75 6.76 -18.18 -4.26
CA SER A 75 7.99 -18.74 -4.81
C SER A 75 9.23 -17.94 -4.40
N ASN A 76 9.14 -16.61 -4.39
CA ASN A 76 10.19 -15.74 -3.89
C ASN A 76 10.46 -16.01 -2.40
N GLN A 77 9.42 -16.13 -1.59
CA GLN A 77 9.57 -16.44 -0.16
C GLN A 77 10.25 -17.79 0.06
N GLN A 78 9.92 -18.82 -0.73
CA GLN A 78 10.59 -20.11 -0.65
C GLN A 78 12.09 -20.01 -0.96
N ILE A 79 12.49 -19.19 -1.93
CA ILE A 79 13.90 -18.93 -2.23
C ILE A 79 14.57 -18.25 -1.02
N LEU A 80 13.95 -17.24 -0.45
CA LEU A 80 14.46 -16.53 0.73
C LEU A 80 14.58 -17.45 1.95
N ASP A 81 13.62 -18.35 2.15
CA ASP A 81 13.65 -19.35 3.22
C ASP A 81 14.80 -20.37 3.01
N GLU A 82 15.13 -20.72 1.77
CA GLU A 82 16.29 -21.58 1.47
C GLU A 82 17.62 -20.83 1.65
N ILE A 83 17.68 -19.57 1.24
CA ILE A 83 18.84 -18.68 1.49
C ILE A 83 19.12 -18.58 3.00
N ASP A 84 18.07 -18.50 3.81
CA ASP A 84 18.21 -18.42 5.27
C ASP A 84 18.84 -19.67 5.90
N LYS A 85 18.82 -20.82 5.26
CA LYS A 85 19.49 -22.05 5.71
C LYS A 85 20.99 -22.07 5.42
N ILE A 86 21.49 -21.23 4.52
CA ILE A 86 22.92 -21.13 4.19
C ILE A 86 23.63 -20.61 5.43
N LYS A 87 24.69 -21.26 5.86
CA LYS A 87 25.53 -20.79 6.95
C LYS A 87 26.47 -19.71 6.43
N LEU A 88 26.51 -18.58 7.09
CA LEU A 88 27.51 -17.55 6.91
C LEU A 88 28.45 -17.54 8.11
N ASP A 89 29.65 -17.04 7.87
CA ASP A 89 30.59 -16.69 8.94
C ASP A 89 30.00 -15.61 9.85
N GLU A 90 30.71 -15.28 10.92
CA GLU A 90 30.24 -14.31 11.91
C GLU A 90 29.92 -12.95 11.28
N ILE A 91 28.68 -12.49 11.50
CA ILE A 91 28.26 -11.15 11.10
C ILE A 91 28.83 -10.16 12.12
N PRO A 92 29.53 -9.10 11.69
CA PRO A 92 30.07 -8.08 12.58
C PRO A 92 28.97 -7.43 13.44
N GLU A 93 29.27 -7.21 14.72
CA GLU A 93 28.28 -6.70 15.69
C GLU A 93 27.76 -5.32 15.31
N ASN A 94 28.63 -4.44 14.78
CA ASN A 94 28.24 -3.11 14.31
C ASN A 94 27.16 -3.14 13.21
N LEU A 95 27.17 -4.15 12.33
CA LEU A 95 26.12 -4.31 11.31
C LEU A 95 24.80 -4.74 11.92
N LYS A 96 24.86 -5.65 12.92
CA LYS A 96 23.64 -6.08 13.64
C LYS A 96 22.99 -4.91 14.38
N GLU A 97 23.81 -4.11 15.08
CA GLU A 97 23.31 -2.93 15.80
C GLU A 97 22.68 -1.89 14.87
N GLN A 98 23.30 -1.63 13.72
CA GLN A 98 22.75 -0.72 12.71
C GLN A 98 21.41 -1.23 12.17
N GLU A 99 21.32 -2.51 11.84
CA GLU A 99 20.10 -3.10 11.31
C GLU A 99 18.99 -3.15 12.37
N ILE A 100 19.32 -3.47 13.62
CA ILE A 100 18.36 -3.39 14.73
C ILE A 100 17.83 -1.97 14.89
N LYS A 101 18.70 -0.96 14.80
CA LYS A 101 18.29 0.45 14.87
C LYS A 101 17.34 0.83 13.74
N ILE A 102 17.56 0.31 12.52
CA ILE A 102 16.66 0.51 11.39
C ILE A 102 15.31 -0.17 11.65
N LEU A 103 15.32 -1.42 12.11
CA LEU A 103 14.11 -2.20 12.39
C LEU A 103 13.26 -1.61 13.53
N THR A 104 13.90 -0.93 14.48
CA THR A 104 13.23 -0.38 15.66
C THR A 104 12.96 1.13 15.55
N GLN A 105 13.22 1.72 14.39
CA GLN A 105 12.99 3.14 14.17
C GLN A 105 11.52 3.52 14.37
N GLY A 106 11.26 4.45 15.30
CA GLY A 106 9.91 4.90 15.63
C GLY A 106 9.18 4.05 16.67
N MET A 107 9.80 2.98 17.18
CA MET A 107 9.23 2.15 18.26
C MET A 107 9.58 2.71 19.65
N LYS A 108 8.77 2.35 20.65
CA LYS A 108 9.05 2.70 22.05
C LYS A 108 10.12 1.77 22.62
N GLU A 109 10.98 2.30 23.46
CA GLU A 109 12.09 1.55 24.10
C GLU A 109 11.59 0.32 24.88
N GLU A 110 10.43 0.40 25.52
CA GLU A 110 9.84 -0.72 26.26
C GLU A 110 9.55 -1.92 25.34
N ASP A 111 9.03 -1.66 24.14
CA ASP A 111 8.69 -2.69 23.16
C ASP A 111 9.94 -3.27 22.50
N ILE A 112 10.96 -2.44 22.29
CA ILE A 112 12.27 -2.86 21.78
C ILE A 112 12.91 -3.83 22.79
N ASN A 113 12.91 -3.47 24.07
CA ASN A 113 13.52 -4.29 25.11
C ASN A 113 12.80 -5.63 25.31
N LYS A 114 11.46 -5.65 25.22
CA LYS A 114 10.67 -6.89 25.31
C LYS A 114 11.00 -7.88 24.18
N ASN A 115 11.25 -7.37 22.99
CA ASN A 115 11.40 -8.18 21.77
C ASN A 115 12.84 -8.17 21.22
N LYS A 116 13.84 -7.80 22.03
CA LYS A 116 15.24 -7.64 21.62
C LYS A 116 15.78 -8.84 20.85
N LYS A 117 15.57 -10.05 21.37
CA LYS A 117 16.03 -11.28 20.72
C LYS A 117 15.40 -11.55 19.36
N ASP A 118 14.16 -11.13 19.17
CA ASP A 118 13.46 -11.29 17.88
C ASP A 118 13.94 -10.26 16.87
N PHE A 119 14.23 -9.02 17.31
CA PHE A 119 14.89 -8.04 16.46
C PHE A 119 16.30 -8.46 16.06
N GLU A 120 17.08 -9.04 16.97
CA GLU A 120 18.41 -9.61 16.66
C GLU A 120 18.31 -10.71 15.59
N LYS A 121 17.39 -11.66 15.74
CA LYS A 121 17.16 -12.71 14.75
C LYS A 121 16.75 -12.14 13.39
N LYS A 122 15.82 -11.18 13.38
CA LYS A 122 15.35 -10.51 12.15
C LYS A 122 16.48 -9.74 11.49
N ALA A 123 17.30 -9.02 12.26
CA ALA A 123 18.45 -8.29 11.76
C ALA A 123 19.47 -9.24 11.11
N ILE A 124 19.82 -10.33 11.79
CA ILE A 124 20.73 -11.35 11.26
C ILE A 124 20.18 -11.94 9.96
N LYS A 125 18.88 -12.30 9.92
CA LYS A 125 18.24 -12.85 8.72
C LYS A 125 18.31 -11.84 7.56
N ARG A 126 18.01 -10.57 7.80
CA ARG A 126 18.01 -9.53 6.76
C ARG A 126 19.42 -9.26 6.23
N ILE A 127 20.41 -9.10 7.12
CA ILE A 127 21.80 -8.90 6.74
C ILE A 127 22.31 -10.08 5.89
N LYS A 128 22.06 -11.30 6.37
CA LYS A 128 22.47 -12.52 5.69
C LYS A 128 21.86 -12.63 4.29
N THR A 129 20.55 -12.43 4.18
CA THR A 129 19.84 -12.44 2.91
C THR A 129 20.38 -11.37 1.97
N GLY A 130 20.57 -10.15 2.47
CA GLY A 130 21.14 -9.05 1.69
C GLY A 130 22.54 -9.33 1.16
N LEU A 131 23.43 -9.88 1.99
CA LEU A 131 24.79 -10.23 1.58
C LEU A 131 24.81 -11.32 0.51
N ILE A 132 24.02 -12.39 0.67
CA ILE A 132 23.95 -13.50 -0.31
C ILE A 132 23.35 -13.01 -1.62
N LEU A 133 22.28 -12.23 -1.58
CA LEU A 133 21.66 -11.70 -2.79
C LEU A 133 22.60 -10.73 -3.51
N ASN A 134 23.29 -9.85 -2.76
CA ASN A 134 24.25 -8.93 -3.38
C ASN A 134 25.39 -9.66 -4.06
N GLU A 135 26.00 -10.63 -3.39
CA GLU A 135 27.07 -11.46 -3.96
C GLU A 135 26.59 -12.19 -5.24
N PHE A 136 25.39 -12.78 -5.19
CA PHE A 136 24.82 -13.40 -6.37
C PHE A 136 24.59 -12.39 -7.51
N GLY A 137 24.10 -11.21 -7.17
CA GLY A 137 23.87 -10.13 -8.13
C GLY A 137 25.15 -9.65 -8.80
N GLU A 138 26.23 -9.47 -8.03
CA GLU A 138 27.54 -9.06 -8.53
C GLU A 138 28.15 -10.13 -9.46
N GLN A 139 28.13 -11.39 -9.04
CA GLN A 139 28.65 -12.51 -9.83
C GLN A 139 27.90 -12.66 -11.16
N ASN A 140 26.61 -12.36 -11.20
CA ASN A 140 25.79 -12.46 -12.40
C ASN A 140 25.65 -11.11 -13.15
N LYS A 141 26.38 -10.07 -12.72
CA LYS A 141 26.37 -8.73 -13.32
C LYS A 141 24.97 -8.14 -13.44
N ILE A 142 24.12 -8.41 -12.46
CA ILE A 142 22.77 -7.87 -12.40
C ILE A 142 22.85 -6.40 -12.01
N ASN A 143 22.19 -5.55 -12.76
CA ASN A 143 22.07 -4.13 -12.44
C ASN A 143 20.66 -3.63 -12.78
N VAL A 144 20.31 -2.50 -12.20
CA VAL A 144 19.05 -1.78 -12.51
C VAL A 144 19.42 -0.50 -13.24
N ASN A 145 19.05 -0.42 -14.50
CA ASN A 145 19.27 0.77 -15.31
C ASN A 145 18.17 1.83 -15.08
N GLU A 146 18.43 3.05 -15.55
CA GLU A 146 17.51 4.16 -15.35
C GLU A 146 16.16 3.95 -16.08
N GLN A 147 16.18 3.27 -17.22
CA GLN A 147 14.96 2.99 -17.99
C GLN A 147 14.03 2.04 -17.22
N GLU A 148 14.57 1.04 -16.55
CA GLU A 148 13.80 0.10 -15.70
C GLU A 148 13.19 0.83 -14.51
N LEU A 149 13.95 1.70 -13.86
CA LEU A 149 13.48 2.53 -12.76
C LEU A 149 12.33 3.44 -13.22
N GLN A 150 12.49 4.11 -14.33
CA GLN A 150 11.45 4.97 -14.91
C GLN A 150 10.21 4.18 -15.34
N ALA A 151 10.39 2.99 -15.89
CA ALA A 151 9.26 2.11 -16.24
C ALA A 151 8.44 1.70 -15.01
N GLU A 152 9.09 1.38 -13.89
CA GLU A 152 8.39 1.03 -12.65
C GLU A 152 7.67 2.26 -12.06
N ILE A 153 8.29 3.43 -12.06
CA ILE A 153 7.63 4.69 -11.66
C ILE A 153 6.38 4.93 -12.52
N GLN A 154 6.49 4.78 -13.84
CA GLN A 154 5.34 4.95 -14.75
C GLN A 154 4.24 3.92 -14.49
N LYS A 155 4.59 2.69 -14.15
CA LYS A 155 3.63 1.65 -13.77
C LYS A 155 2.88 2.05 -12.48
N GLN A 156 3.57 2.55 -11.46
CA GLN A 156 2.95 3.00 -10.22
C GLN A 156 2.06 4.24 -10.43
N LEU A 157 2.48 5.19 -11.29
CA LEU A 157 1.67 6.34 -11.69
C LEU A 157 0.34 5.91 -12.32
N ARG A 158 0.36 4.89 -13.18
CA ARG A 158 -0.87 4.35 -13.81
C ARG A 158 -1.82 3.68 -12.82
N MET A 159 -1.30 3.15 -11.70
CA MET A 159 -2.10 2.54 -10.65
C MET A 159 -2.81 3.56 -9.74
N MET A 160 -2.38 4.84 -9.80
CA MET A 160 -2.92 5.93 -8.96
C MET A 160 -3.45 7.08 -9.82
N PRO A 161 -4.53 6.87 -10.60
CA PRO A 161 -5.08 7.90 -11.48
C PRO A 161 -5.54 9.13 -10.69
N GLY A 162 -5.14 10.30 -11.17
CA GLY A 162 -5.44 11.58 -10.53
C GLY A 162 -4.42 12.05 -9.49
N GLN A 163 -3.42 11.23 -9.16
CA GLN A 163 -2.35 11.57 -8.21
C GLN A 163 -0.96 11.56 -8.86
N GLU A 164 -0.91 11.51 -10.19
CA GLU A 164 0.33 11.34 -10.95
C GLU A 164 1.35 12.44 -10.64
N LYS A 165 0.91 13.70 -10.58
CA LYS A 165 1.79 14.85 -10.27
C LYS A 165 2.36 14.76 -8.86
N MET A 166 1.51 14.45 -7.89
CA MET A 166 1.93 14.33 -6.49
C MET A 166 2.97 13.20 -6.32
N LEU A 167 2.73 12.06 -6.93
CA LEU A 167 3.65 10.93 -6.86
C LEU A 167 4.96 11.21 -7.59
N GLN A 168 4.92 11.90 -8.74
CA GLN A 168 6.10 12.34 -9.46
C GLN A 168 6.95 13.32 -8.65
N GLU A 169 6.32 14.34 -8.04
CA GLU A 169 7.00 15.29 -7.14
C GLU A 169 7.60 14.58 -5.92
N TYR A 170 6.89 13.60 -5.38
CA TYR A 170 7.35 12.79 -4.26
C TYR A 170 8.65 12.03 -4.58
N TYR A 171 8.74 11.39 -5.74
CA TYR A 171 9.95 10.71 -6.17
C TYR A 171 11.10 11.69 -6.47
N GLN A 172 10.80 12.84 -7.09
CA GLN A 172 11.81 13.85 -7.38
C GLN A 172 12.38 14.50 -6.13
N SER A 173 11.54 14.72 -5.12
CA SER A 173 11.93 15.36 -3.87
C SER A 173 12.63 14.43 -2.88
N ASN A 174 12.58 13.12 -3.09
CA ASN A 174 13.06 12.12 -2.13
C ASN A 174 14.00 11.09 -2.78
N PRO A 175 15.29 11.42 -2.95
CA PRO A 175 16.27 10.49 -3.55
C PRO A 175 16.40 9.15 -2.81
N ALA A 176 16.19 9.14 -1.50
CA ALA A 176 16.20 7.91 -0.70
C ALA A 176 15.13 6.92 -1.13
N ILE A 177 13.95 7.41 -1.53
CA ILE A 177 12.86 6.57 -2.02
C ILE A 177 13.18 5.96 -3.38
N LEU A 178 13.82 6.73 -4.25
CA LEU A 178 14.34 6.19 -5.52
C LEU A 178 15.42 5.13 -5.28
N GLY A 179 16.28 5.33 -4.27
CA GLY A 179 17.24 4.31 -3.84
C GLY A 179 16.57 3.03 -3.37
N ASN A 180 15.53 3.14 -2.56
CA ASN A 180 14.74 1.99 -2.10
C ASN A 180 14.04 1.28 -3.25
N LEU A 181 13.44 2.01 -4.19
CA LEU A 181 12.80 1.44 -5.38
C LEU A 181 13.82 0.71 -6.27
N ARG A 182 15.00 1.29 -6.44
CA ARG A 182 16.11 0.64 -7.17
C ARG A 182 16.56 -0.65 -6.46
N GLY A 183 16.64 -0.63 -5.13
CA GLY A 183 16.94 -1.83 -4.33
C GLY A 183 15.89 -2.93 -4.50
N GLN A 184 14.61 -2.59 -4.49
CA GLN A 184 13.52 -3.55 -4.73
C GLN A 184 13.60 -4.16 -6.13
N LEU A 185 13.81 -3.34 -7.16
CA LEU A 185 13.98 -3.83 -8.54
C LEU A 185 15.21 -4.72 -8.69
N TYR A 186 16.30 -4.40 -7.98
CA TYR A 186 17.51 -5.22 -7.96
C TYR A 186 17.24 -6.59 -7.35
N GLU A 187 16.57 -6.63 -6.20
CA GLU A 187 16.18 -7.87 -5.54
C GLU A 187 15.24 -8.72 -6.42
N GLU A 188 14.23 -8.10 -7.04
CA GLU A 188 13.33 -8.79 -7.97
C GLU A 188 14.09 -9.42 -9.15
N LYS A 189 15.07 -8.70 -9.72
CA LYS A 189 15.90 -9.22 -10.82
C LYS A 189 16.76 -10.39 -10.37
N ILE A 190 17.33 -10.32 -9.17
CA ILE A 190 18.11 -11.42 -8.59
C ILE A 190 17.24 -12.64 -8.38
N LEU A 191 16.07 -12.50 -7.75
CA LEU A 191 15.15 -13.61 -7.51
C LEU A 191 14.65 -14.23 -8.82
N LYS A 192 14.42 -13.41 -9.84
CA LYS A 192 14.07 -13.88 -11.18
C LYS A 192 15.21 -14.68 -11.81
N GLU A 193 16.45 -14.21 -11.70
CA GLU A 193 17.61 -14.92 -12.22
C GLU A 193 17.87 -16.24 -11.47
N ILE A 194 17.69 -16.25 -10.15
CA ILE A 194 17.75 -17.48 -9.34
C ILE A 194 16.70 -18.47 -9.84
N LYS A 195 15.45 -18.04 -10.06
CA LYS A 195 14.37 -18.91 -10.61
C LYS A 195 14.72 -19.48 -11.97
N LEU A 196 15.37 -18.70 -12.83
CA LEU A 196 15.78 -19.17 -14.17
C LEU A 196 16.90 -20.22 -14.10
N LYS A 197 17.82 -20.09 -13.16
CA LYS A 197 18.93 -21.04 -12.96
C LYS A 197 18.57 -22.22 -12.10
N ALA A 198 17.59 -22.09 -11.22
CA ALA A 198 17.08 -23.18 -10.42
C ALA A 198 16.35 -24.21 -11.30
N LYS A 199 16.29 -25.45 -10.82
CA LYS A 199 15.42 -26.47 -11.41
C LYS A 199 14.08 -26.45 -10.70
N PRO A 200 13.08 -25.72 -11.22
CA PRO A 200 11.80 -25.60 -10.53
C PRO A 200 11.05 -26.93 -10.55
N ASN A 201 10.49 -27.32 -9.42
CA ASN A 201 9.53 -28.41 -9.36
C ASN A 201 8.14 -27.84 -9.68
N LEU A 202 7.80 -27.84 -10.96
CA LEU A 202 6.52 -27.32 -11.44
C LEU A 202 5.39 -28.29 -11.08
N LYS A 203 4.35 -27.78 -10.47
CA LYS A 203 3.15 -28.52 -10.13
C LYS A 203 1.94 -27.79 -10.72
N GLU A 204 1.20 -28.47 -11.56
CA GLU A 204 -0.09 -27.99 -12.01
C GLU A 204 -1.09 -28.06 -10.86
N ILE A 205 -1.78 -26.97 -10.60
CA ILE A 205 -2.77 -26.84 -9.54
C ILE A 205 -4.06 -26.25 -10.09
N ASN A 206 -5.19 -26.68 -9.55
CA ASN A 206 -6.49 -26.08 -9.86
C ASN A 206 -6.72 -24.83 -8.98
N LYS A 207 -7.81 -24.11 -9.27
CA LYS A 207 -8.19 -22.88 -8.57
C LYS A 207 -8.28 -23.08 -7.04
N GLU A 208 -8.95 -24.15 -6.60
CA GLU A 208 -9.16 -24.43 -5.18
C GLU A 208 -7.84 -24.67 -4.44
N GLN A 209 -6.92 -25.39 -5.09
CA GLN A 209 -5.58 -25.62 -4.56
C GLN A 209 -4.77 -24.32 -4.50
N ALA A 210 -4.88 -23.46 -5.52
CA ALA A 210 -4.23 -22.15 -5.51
C ALA A 210 -4.75 -21.27 -4.37
N GLU A 211 -6.07 -21.17 -4.19
CA GLU A 211 -6.68 -20.41 -3.10
C GLU A 211 -6.25 -20.94 -1.72
N LYS A 212 -6.16 -22.25 -1.56
CA LYS A 212 -5.68 -22.85 -0.31
C LYS A 212 -4.22 -22.50 -0.03
N ILE A 213 -3.34 -22.59 -1.01
CA ILE A 213 -1.92 -22.24 -0.89
C ILE A 213 -1.78 -20.77 -0.54
N LEU A 214 -2.52 -19.88 -1.20
CA LEU A 214 -2.51 -18.44 -0.93
C LEU A 214 -2.99 -18.12 0.48
N LYS A 215 -4.05 -18.79 0.94
CA LYS A 215 -4.57 -18.63 2.28
C LYS A 215 -3.56 -19.08 3.35
N GLU A 216 -2.96 -20.26 3.17
CA GLU A 216 -1.94 -20.79 4.09
C GLU A 216 -0.70 -19.87 4.13
N ALA A 217 -0.26 -19.34 2.99
CA ALA A 217 0.85 -18.40 2.92
C ALA A 217 0.53 -17.07 3.63
N ASN A 218 -0.67 -16.53 3.43
CA ASN A 218 -1.11 -15.34 4.12
C ASN A 218 -1.23 -15.55 5.63
N GLU A 219 -1.77 -16.69 6.08
CA GLU A 219 -1.85 -17.02 7.51
C GLU A 219 -0.47 -17.16 8.14
N LYS A 220 0.50 -17.76 7.43
CA LYS A 220 1.90 -17.84 7.89
C LYS A 220 2.50 -16.45 8.02
N HIS A 221 2.35 -15.62 7.00
CA HIS A 221 2.84 -14.25 7.00
C HIS A 221 2.20 -13.40 8.12
N MET A 222 0.89 -13.55 8.32
CA MET A 222 0.17 -12.89 9.41
C MET A 222 0.69 -13.32 10.79
N LYS A 223 0.97 -14.60 11.01
CA LYS A 223 1.53 -15.10 12.27
C LYS A 223 2.94 -14.58 12.53
N GLU A 224 3.76 -14.47 11.50
CA GLU A 224 5.11 -13.91 11.60
C GLU A 224 5.09 -12.39 11.88
N HIS A 225 3.98 -11.70 11.53
CA HIS A 225 3.78 -10.26 11.79
C HIS A 225 2.85 -9.96 12.98
N HIS A 226 2.02 -10.93 13.43
CA HIS A 226 1.08 -10.72 14.54
C HIS A 226 1.72 -10.68 15.94
N ASP A 227 2.99 -10.98 16.08
CA ASP A 227 3.74 -10.67 17.30
C ASP A 227 4.01 -9.17 17.47
N HIS A 228 3.58 -8.35 16.49
CA HIS A 228 3.66 -6.89 16.52
C HIS A 228 2.30 -6.26 16.28
N ASN A 229 1.40 -6.45 17.26
CA ASN A 229 0.18 -5.66 17.33
C ASN A 229 0.54 -4.23 17.79
N HIS A 230 1.08 -3.43 16.88
CA HIS A 230 1.09 -1.99 17.02
C HIS A 230 0.02 -1.43 16.11
N ASP A 231 -0.99 -0.94 16.80
CA ASP A 231 -1.98 0.04 16.41
C ASP A 231 -1.31 1.13 15.54
N HIS A 232 -1.17 0.86 14.25
CA HIS A 232 -1.02 1.90 13.27
C HIS A 232 -2.40 2.54 13.12
N SER A 233 -2.80 3.28 14.14
CA SER A 233 -3.66 4.41 13.91
C SER A 233 -2.88 5.31 12.95
N VAL A 234 -3.15 5.12 11.67
CA VAL A 234 -2.81 6.09 10.64
C VAL A 234 -3.45 7.38 11.11
N ASN A 235 -2.65 8.25 11.72
CA ASN A 235 -3.02 9.65 11.83
C ASN A 235 -3.18 10.12 10.39
N GLU A 236 -4.43 10.11 9.93
CA GLU A 236 -4.89 10.92 8.81
C GLU A 236 -4.82 12.40 9.22
N ASP A 237 -3.63 12.90 9.43
CA ASP A 237 -3.35 14.31 9.31
C ASP A 237 -3.08 14.66 7.85
N SER A 238 -4.12 14.53 7.05
CA SER A 238 -4.24 15.32 5.83
C SER A 238 -4.54 16.75 6.26
N PRO A 239 -3.69 17.73 5.94
CA PRO A 239 -4.03 19.12 6.14
C PRO A 239 -5.13 19.49 5.15
N SER A 240 -6.39 19.30 5.54
CA SER A 240 -7.49 19.94 4.87
C SER A 240 -7.32 21.44 5.11
N SER A 241 -6.93 22.15 4.07
CA SER A 241 -6.89 23.60 3.99
C SER A 241 -8.30 24.18 4.23
N LYS A 242 -8.68 24.35 5.49
CA LYS A 242 -9.72 25.29 5.87
C LYS A 242 -9.15 26.69 5.72
N LYS A 243 -9.33 27.29 4.56
CA LYS A 243 -9.34 28.74 4.41
C LYS A 243 -10.53 29.27 5.20
N GLU A 244 -10.29 29.63 6.45
CA GLU A 244 -11.20 30.53 7.16
C GLU A 244 -11.16 31.88 6.47
N LEU A 245 -12.27 32.23 5.87
CA LEU A 245 -12.57 33.59 5.42
C LEU A 245 -12.83 34.44 6.68
N SER A 246 -11.79 35.04 7.26
CA SER A 246 -11.96 36.04 8.27
C SER A 246 -12.48 37.31 7.61
N THR A 247 -13.77 37.55 7.73
CA THR A 247 -14.40 38.82 7.42
C THR A 247 -13.92 39.88 8.45
N LYS A 248 -12.89 40.62 8.13
CA LYS A 248 -12.56 41.87 8.82
C LYS A 248 -13.61 42.91 8.45
N LYS A 249 -14.49 43.23 9.41
CA LYS A 249 -15.32 44.45 9.40
C LYS A 249 -14.40 45.67 9.47
N THR A 250 -14.19 46.32 8.34
CA THR A 250 -13.60 47.66 8.29
C THR A 250 -14.74 48.67 8.47
N LYS A 251 -14.65 49.42 9.56
CA LYS A 251 -15.47 50.61 9.83
C LYS A 251 -15.19 51.66 8.76
N THR A 252 -16.19 51.97 7.96
CA THR A 252 -16.21 53.12 7.06
C THR A 252 -16.42 54.41 7.87
N THR A 253 -15.39 55.25 7.94
CA THR A 253 -15.56 56.66 8.29
C THR A 253 -15.71 57.46 7.03
N ALA A 254 -16.87 58.03 6.85
CA ALA A 254 -17.21 58.94 5.77
C ALA A 254 -16.35 60.21 5.84
N LYS A 255 -15.72 60.59 4.73
CA LYS A 255 -15.22 61.97 4.52
C LYS A 255 -15.80 62.50 3.21
N LYS A 256 -16.47 63.66 3.39
CA LYS A 256 -17.16 64.48 2.39
C LYS A 256 -16.25 64.91 1.22
N PRO A 257 -16.81 65.18 0.04
CA PRO A 257 -16.07 65.60 -1.15
C PRO A 257 -15.77 67.11 -1.16
N SER A 258 -14.56 67.47 -1.56
CA SER A 258 -14.21 68.86 -1.87
C SER A 258 -14.08 69.04 -3.36
N LYS A 259 -14.63 70.18 -3.81
CA LYS A 259 -14.92 70.65 -5.15
C LYS A 259 -13.70 70.77 -6.06
N VAL A 260 -13.98 70.49 -7.31
CA VAL A 260 -13.30 70.88 -8.55
C VAL A 260 -12.96 72.36 -8.61
N LYS A 261 -11.79 72.72 -9.14
CA LYS A 261 -11.56 73.91 -9.96
C LYS A 261 -10.73 73.55 -11.18
N LYS A 262 -11.33 73.92 -12.32
CA LYS A 262 -10.69 74.03 -13.63
C LYS A 262 -9.52 75.00 -13.60
N VAL A 263 -8.48 74.72 -14.29
CA VAL A 263 -7.98 75.45 -15.48
C VAL A 263 -7.27 74.38 -16.34
#